data_151310c012a24c91b64315705af656a4
#
_entry.id   151310c012a24c91b64315705af656a4
#
_cell.length_a   1.000
_cell.length_b   1.000
_cell.length_c   1.000
_cell.angle_alpha   90.00
_cell.angle_beta   90.00
_cell.angle_gamma   90.00
#
_symmetry.space_group_name_H-M   'P 1'
#
loop_
_entity.id
_entity.type
_entity.pdbx_description
1 polymer ?
#
loop_
_entity_poly.entity_id
_entity_poly.type
_entity_poly.pdbx_seq_one_letter_code
_entity_poly.pdbx_strand_id
1 'polypeptide(L)'
;GEAFTREVDIGPVVAQLVDRLPELLGLRFSALYLVSERKLRRQAGPESLPEELPIIGILHDQLKRQGSLVRLDELAPLRLLSPEVETLSSTLGAAGVELAGLLATTRRSVGVILLSGKAGQTAFEKEELQLLRGLLNQASIALETSILLDERARQAELKRELKIAAAIQASLLPDSLRAADGWRLAAVCRPAQEVGGDFFTELPGRNDGEHVVVYGDVSGKSISGALMMMAAHEVLNSVALAHPEPEKLLRLANERLYALRGTRKRTEIQGGSFVALGYLGFRAGEGVFSYTLAGQPPPMVRRQSGEIECLEMPNHRLPLGAMRVGGHQMMECELEAGDLIVAYSDGVVEAQSPTGDFFGEERLAGALASSPSDPQQAVNHLLGEIGAFTCGHKPYDDVTLLAASWSPGSPGRRGHPRHRTRRTR
;
A
#
# COMPACT_ATOMS: atom_id res chain seq x y z
N GLY A 1 -14.16 13.60 15.48
CA GLY A 1 -14.86 12.73 14.54
C GLY A 1 -14.83 11.33 15.10
N GLU A 2 -15.95 10.87 15.63
CA GLU A 2 -16.16 9.52 16.12
C GLU A 2 -16.03 8.58 14.94
N ALA A 3 -15.03 7.70 15.01
CA ALA A 3 -14.93 6.54 14.13
C ALA A 3 -16.17 5.66 14.44
N PHE A 4 -17.12 5.63 13.53
CA PHE A 4 -18.15 4.60 13.52
C PHE A 4 -17.46 3.25 13.30
N THR A 5 -17.07 2.60 14.39
CA THR A 5 -16.81 1.16 14.40
C THR A 5 -18.19 0.52 14.14
N ARG A 6 -18.47 0.17 12.89
CA ARG A 6 -19.52 -0.81 12.59
C ARG A 6 -19.06 -2.10 13.25
N GLU A 7 -19.62 -2.38 14.41
CA GLU A 7 -19.47 -3.69 15.05
C GLU A 7 -20.07 -4.74 14.11
N VAL A 8 -19.36 -5.85 13.96
CA VAL A 8 -19.89 -7.04 13.28
C VAL A 8 -21.27 -7.31 13.86
N ASP A 9 -22.30 -7.41 13.02
CA ASP A 9 -23.64 -7.73 13.49
C ASP A 9 -23.71 -9.21 13.94
N ILE A 10 -23.10 -9.47 15.09
CA ILE A 10 -23.18 -10.74 15.81
C ILE A 10 -24.34 -10.74 16.80
N GLY A 11 -25.07 -9.63 16.91
CA GLY A 11 -26.15 -9.44 17.87
C GLY A 11 -27.17 -10.60 17.92
N PRO A 12 -27.68 -11.08 16.78
CA PRO A 12 -28.60 -12.20 16.78
C PRO A 12 -28.02 -13.49 17.34
N VAL A 13 -26.74 -13.79 17.07
CA VAL A 13 -26.05 -14.98 17.60
C VAL A 13 -25.75 -14.81 19.07
N VAL A 14 -25.34 -13.63 19.51
CA VAL A 14 -25.14 -13.29 20.93
C VAL A 14 -26.43 -13.48 21.71
N ALA A 15 -27.53 -12.88 21.24
CA ALA A 15 -28.85 -13.02 21.88
C ALA A 15 -29.30 -14.50 21.97
N GLN A 16 -29.05 -15.29 20.96
CA GLN A 16 -29.37 -16.71 20.97
C GLN A 16 -28.51 -17.50 21.97
N LEU A 17 -27.22 -17.24 22.03
CA LEU A 17 -26.29 -18.00 22.87
C LEU A 17 -26.24 -17.51 24.33
N VAL A 18 -26.42 -16.19 24.55
CA VAL A 18 -26.23 -15.62 25.89
C VAL A 18 -27.55 -15.39 26.62
N ASP A 19 -28.62 -15.03 25.89
CA ASP A 19 -29.93 -14.75 26.51
C ASP A 19 -30.85 -15.96 26.46
N ARG A 20 -31.08 -16.54 25.24
CA ARG A 20 -32.08 -17.63 25.09
C ARG A 20 -31.59 -19.00 25.54
N LEU A 21 -30.32 -19.32 25.33
CA LEU A 21 -29.78 -20.64 25.67
C LEU A 21 -29.87 -20.93 27.20
N PRO A 22 -29.55 -20.00 28.11
CA PRO A 22 -29.77 -20.19 29.54
C PRO A 22 -31.22 -20.46 29.88
N GLU A 23 -32.18 -19.74 29.31
CA GLU A 23 -33.60 -19.93 29.52
C GLU A 23 -34.07 -21.35 29.11
N LEU A 24 -33.62 -21.80 27.93
CA LEU A 24 -34.00 -23.09 27.37
C LEU A 24 -33.48 -24.29 28.19
N LEU A 25 -32.27 -24.17 28.74
CA LEU A 25 -31.60 -25.26 29.45
C LEU A 25 -31.62 -25.08 30.97
N GLY A 26 -32.24 -24.03 31.48
CA GLY A 26 -32.27 -23.71 32.89
C GLY A 26 -30.91 -23.40 33.51
N LEU A 27 -30.00 -22.78 32.70
CA LEU A 27 -28.70 -22.38 33.18
C LEU A 27 -28.79 -21.07 33.96
N ARG A 28 -27.82 -20.84 34.86
CA ARG A 28 -27.71 -19.55 35.55
C ARG A 28 -27.23 -18.44 34.66
N PHE A 29 -26.31 -18.76 33.75
CA PHE A 29 -25.76 -17.84 32.73
C PHE A 29 -25.06 -18.61 31.62
N SER A 30 -24.80 -17.92 30.54
CA SER A 30 -23.78 -18.25 29.53
C SER A 30 -22.93 -17.02 29.24
N ALA A 31 -21.71 -17.21 28.70
CA ALA A 31 -20.83 -16.15 28.33
C ALA A 31 -20.13 -16.47 27.00
N LEU A 32 -20.11 -15.52 26.10
CA LEU A 32 -19.49 -15.65 24.78
C LEU A 32 -18.15 -14.88 24.73
N TYR A 33 -17.12 -15.57 24.32
CA TYR A 33 -15.79 -15.03 24.06
C TYR A 33 -15.42 -15.24 22.61
N LEU A 34 -14.95 -14.20 21.93
CA LEU A 34 -14.41 -14.30 20.57
C LEU A 34 -12.89 -14.14 20.58
N VAL A 35 -12.26 -14.75 19.57
CA VAL A 35 -10.81 -14.61 19.33
C VAL A 35 -10.52 -13.20 18.89
N SER A 36 -9.64 -12.50 19.61
CA SER A 36 -9.11 -11.18 19.29
C SER A 36 -7.59 -11.21 19.44
N GLU A 37 -6.86 -11.02 18.36
CA GLU A 37 -5.39 -11.13 18.30
C GLU A 37 -4.88 -12.47 18.84
N ARG A 38 -4.36 -12.51 20.10
CA ARG A 38 -3.85 -13.71 20.77
C ARG A 38 -4.60 -14.06 22.05
N LYS A 39 -5.78 -13.50 22.25
CA LYS A 39 -6.62 -13.69 23.43
C LYS A 39 -8.07 -13.96 23.04
N LEU A 40 -8.84 -14.40 24.01
CA LEU A 40 -10.30 -14.50 23.93
C LEU A 40 -10.89 -13.32 24.69
N ARG A 41 -11.64 -12.45 24.01
CA ARG A 41 -12.29 -11.29 24.61
C ARG A 41 -13.78 -11.54 24.79
N ARG A 42 -14.30 -11.24 25.99
CA ARG A 42 -15.71 -11.38 26.30
C ARG A 42 -16.55 -10.41 25.46
N GLN A 43 -17.51 -10.95 24.74
CA GLN A 43 -18.48 -10.19 23.96
C GLN A 43 -19.77 -9.98 24.75
N ALA A 44 -20.20 -11.01 25.53
CA ALA A 44 -21.38 -10.94 26.37
C ALA A 44 -21.28 -11.97 27.51
N GLY A 45 -22.02 -11.76 28.59
CA GLY A 45 -22.04 -12.61 29.78
C GLY A 45 -21.82 -11.81 31.08
N PRO A 46 -21.86 -12.48 32.25
CA PRO A 46 -21.80 -11.79 33.53
C PRO A 46 -20.44 -11.13 33.80
N GLU A 47 -20.47 -10.00 34.52
CA GLU A 47 -19.27 -9.26 34.93
C GLU A 47 -18.35 -10.01 35.87
N SER A 48 -18.87 -11.03 36.55
CA SER A 48 -18.08 -11.92 37.43
C SER A 48 -17.02 -12.74 36.69
N LEU A 49 -17.13 -12.87 35.39
CA LEU A 49 -16.14 -13.53 34.54
C LEU A 49 -15.09 -12.53 34.02
N PRO A 50 -13.83 -12.94 33.82
CA PRO A 50 -12.79 -12.08 33.28
C PRO A 50 -13.17 -11.46 31.90
N GLU A 51 -12.72 -10.24 31.63
CA GLU A 51 -12.92 -9.59 30.33
C GLU A 51 -12.12 -10.29 29.21
N GLU A 52 -10.94 -10.79 29.56
CA GLU A 52 -10.05 -11.52 28.65
C GLU A 52 -9.62 -12.86 29.21
N LEU A 53 -9.53 -13.87 28.35
CA LEU A 53 -9.01 -15.19 28.69
C LEU A 53 -7.82 -15.53 27.77
N PRO A 54 -6.81 -16.27 28.30
CA PRO A 54 -5.69 -16.73 27.48
C PRO A 54 -6.14 -17.83 26.48
N ILE A 55 -5.53 -17.86 25.31
CA ILE A 55 -5.66 -19.01 24.39
C ILE A 55 -4.61 -20.05 24.79
N ILE A 56 -5.06 -21.15 25.38
CA ILE A 56 -4.20 -22.26 25.82
C ILE A 56 -4.32 -23.38 24.79
N GLY A 57 -3.21 -23.68 24.10
CA GLY A 57 -3.19 -24.65 23.00
C GLY A 57 -3.67 -26.04 23.38
N ILE A 58 -3.22 -26.56 24.54
CA ILE A 58 -3.59 -27.88 25.06
C ILE A 58 -5.10 -27.95 25.30
N LEU A 59 -5.70 -26.89 25.85
CA LEU A 59 -7.15 -26.83 26.10
C LEU A 59 -7.94 -26.75 24.79
N HIS A 60 -7.46 -26.00 23.84
CA HIS A 60 -8.05 -25.88 22.50
C HIS A 60 -8.04 -27.24 21.75
N ASP A 61 -6.93 -27.98 21.82
CA ASP A 61 -6.82 -29.32 21.22
C ASP A 61 -7.72 -30.34 21.91
N GLN A 62 -7.85 -30.25 23.21
CA GLN A 62 -8.78 -31.10 23.96
C GLN A 62 -10.23 -30.84 23.59
N LEU A 63 -10.64 -29.57 23.49
CA LEU A 63 -11.98 -29.18 23.04
C LEU A 63 -12.27 -29.72 21.62
N LYS A 64 -11.31 -29.67 20.70
CA LYS A 64 -11.45 -30.25 19.37
C LYS A 64 -11.63 -31.78 19.40
N ARG A 65 -10.86 -32.47 20.21
CA ARG A 65 -10.92 -33.95 20.33
C ARG A 65 -12.23 -34.44 20.94
N GLN A 66 -12.80 -33.74 21.90
CA GLN A 66 -14.04 -34.11 22.59
C GLN A 66 -15.32 -33.60 21.92
N GLY A 67 -15.26 -33.21 20.66
CA GLY A 67 -16.42 -32.74 19.88
C GLY A 67 -16.91 -31.38 20.30
N SER A 68 -15.98 -30.45 20.55
CA SER A 68 -16.19 -29.03 20.79
C SER A 68 -16.89 -28.68 22.12
N LEU A 69 -17.15 -29.62 22.99
CA LEU A 69 -17.78 -29.39 24.30
C LEU A 69 -17.10 -30.22 25.39
N VAL A 70 -16.64 -29.60 26.44
CA VAL A 70 -15.90 -30.22 27.58
C VAL A 70 -16.47 -29.75 28.89
N ARG A 71 -16.59 -30.66 29.84
CA ARG A 71 -16.88 -30.34 31.26
C ARG A 71 -15.60 -29.88 31.94
N LEU A 72 -15.71 -28.91 32.85
CA LEU A 72 -14.54 -28.40 33.58
C LEU A 72 -13.87 -29.48 34.44
N ASP A 73 -14.65 -30.43 34.98
CA ASP A 73 -14.14 -31.57 35.78
C ASP A 73 -13.32 -32.56 34.90
N GLU A 74 -13.64 -32.72 33.63
CA GLU A 74 -12.90 -33.55 32.68
C GLU A 74 -11.51 -32.98 32.35
N LEU A 75 -11.24 -31.72 32.71
CA LEU A 75 -9.94 -31.10 32.56
C LEU A 75 -8.93 -31.46 33.67
N ALA A 76 -9.35 -32.24 34.68
CA ALA A 76 -8.49 -32.63 35.79
C ALA A 76 -7.12 -33.21 35.38
N PRO A 77 -7.00 -34.10 34.38
CA PRO A 77 -5.69 -34.57 33.90
C PRO A 77 -4.81 -33.49 33.33
N LEU A 78 -5.39 -32.48 32.61
CA LEU A 78 -4.65 -31.38 32.02
C LEU A 78 -4.18 -30.34 33.02
N ARG A 79 -4.89 -30.18 34.14
CA ARG A 79 -4.48 -29.31 35.25
C ARG A 79 -3.13 -29.72 35.84
N LEU A 80 -2.85 -31.03 35.90
CA LEU A 80 -1.56 -31.54 36.34
C LEU A 80 -0.40 -31.28 35.37
N LEU A 81 -0.71 -31.03 34.08
CA LEU A 81 0.27 -30.84 33.04
C LEU A 81 0.56 -29.36 32.74
N SER A 82 -0.36 -28.46 33.11
CA SER A 82 -0.24 -27.03 32.83
C SER A 82 -0.80 -26.18 33.96
N PRO A 83 0.04 -25.41 34.68
CA PRO A 83 -0.40 -24.46 35.70
C PRO A 83 -1.38 -23.40 35.18
N GLU A 84 -1.27 -23.04 33.88
CA GLU A 84 -2.18 -22.08 33.23
C GLU A 84 -3.61 -22.68 33.14
N VAL A 85 -3.73 -23.96 32.78
CA VAL A 85 -5.02 -24.68 32.74
C VAL A 85 -5.62 -24.80 34.15
N GLU A 86 -4.80 -25.05 35.15
CA GLU A 86 -5.27 -25.11 36.54
C GLU A 86 -5.82 -23.77 37.00
N THR A 87 -5.06 -22.69 36.80
CA THR A 87 -5.46 -21.33 37.17
C THR A 87 -6.76 -20.93 36.47
N LEU A 88 -6.84 -21.17 35.15
CA LEU A 88 -8.02 -20.85 34.35
C LEU A 88 -9.24 -21.68 34.85
N SER A 89 -9.07 -23.00 35.01
CA SER A 89 -10.15 -23.88 35.43
C SER A 89 -10.66 -23.52 36.83
N SER A 90 -9.76 -23.17 37.76
CA SER A 90 -10.12 -22.73 39.12
C SER A 90 -10.89 -21.41 39.08
N THR A 91 -10.45 -20.44 38.29
CA THR A 91 -11.13 -19.15 38.12
C THR A 91 -12.54 -19.33 37.54
N LEU A 92 -12.66 -20.12 36.48
CA LEU A 92 -13.95 -20.39 35.83
C LEU A 92 -14.88 -21.22 36.74
N GLY A 93 -14.35 -22.22 37.45
CA GLY A 93 -15.11 -23.01 38.40
C GLY A 93 -15.63 -22.18 39.56
N ALA A 94 -14.81 -21.29 40.14
CA ALA A 94 -15.23 -20.37 41.19
C ALA A 94 -16.36 -19.42 40.72
N ALA A 95 -16.37 -19.05 39.47
CA ALA A 95 -17.45 -18.28 38.84
C ALA A 95 -18.70 -19.13 38.51
N GLY A 96 -18.67 -20.46 38.74
CA GLY A 96 -19.77 -21.36 38.51
C GLY A 96 -19.93 -21.85 37.07
N VAL A 97 -18.88 -21.83 36.27
CA VAL A 97 -18.85 -22.44 34.94
C VAL A 97 -18.73 -23.96 35.09
N GLU A 98 -19.51 -24.72 34.36
CA GLU A 98 -19.47 -26.20 34.34
C GLU A 98 -19.03 -26.75 32.97
N LEU A 99 -19.39 -26.07 31.88
CA LEU A 99 -19.07 -26.48 30.53
C LEU A 99 -18.34 -25.38 29.78
N ALA A 100 -17.39 -25.77 28.94
CA ALA A 100 -16.75 -24.94 27.96
C ALA A 100 -16.99 -25.50 26.53
N GLY A 101 -17.52 -24.68 25.65
CA GLY A 101 -17.81 -25.04 24.27
C GLY A 101 -16.90 -24.28 23.31
N LEU A 102 -16.21 -24.99 22.39
CA LEU A 102 -15.42 -24.38 21.34
C LEU A 102 -16.33 -23.99 20.16
N LEU A 103 -16.29 -22.75 19.78
CA LEU A 103 -16.90 -22.25 18.55
C LEU A 103 -15.85 -22.30 17.43
N ALA A 104 -15.90 -23.35 16.62
CA ALA A 104 -14.93 -23.57 15.54
C ALA A 104 -15.60 -24.18 14.32
N THR A 105 -15.06 -23.81 13.17
CA THR A 105 -15.36 -24.47 11.88
C THR A 105 -14.17 -25.31 11.45
N THR A 106 -14.24 -25.92 10.27
CA THR A 106 -13.10 -26.63 9.68
C THR A 106 -11.92 -25.73 9.35
N ARG A 107 -12.16 -24.42 9.20
CA ARG A 107 -11.15 -23.45 8.78
C ARG A 107 -10.45 -22.77 9.95
N ARG A 108 -11.24 -22.33 10.96
CA ARG A 108 -10.68 -21.59 12.11
C ARG A 108 -11.53 -21.75 13.36
N SER A 109 -10.91 -21.49 14.51
CA SER A 109 -11.62 -21.29 15.76
C SER A 109 -12.03 -19.84 15.88
N VAL A 110 -13.31 -19.60 16.18
CA VAL A 110 -13.94 -18.27 16.23
C VAL A 110 -13.99 -17.77 17.67
N GLY A 111 -14.24 -18.68 18.64
CA GLY A 111 -14.39 -18.30 20.03
C GLY A 111 -14.68 -19.47 20.95
N VAL A 112 -15.09 -19.14 22.17
CA VAL A 112 -15.48 -20.08 23.20
C VAL A 112 -16.76 -19.59 23.87
N ILE A 113 -17.68 -20.49 24.15
CA ILE A 113 -18.81 -20.25 25.02
C ILE A 113 -18.58 -20.93 26.38
N LEU A 114 -18.84 -20.23 27.44
CA LEU A 114 -18.81 -20.76 28.81
C LEU A 114 -20.24 -20.87 29.32
N LEU A 115 -20.60 -22.01 29.88
CA LEU A 115 -21.94 -22.30 30.39
C LEU A 115 -21.88 -22.62 31.88
N SER A 116 -22.75 -22.01 32.61
CA SER A 116 -22.91 -22.34 34.07
C SER A 116 -23.61 -23.66 34.28
N GLY A 117 -23.60 -24.13 35.51
CA GLY A 117 -24.49 -25.21 35.95
C GLY A 117 -25.97 -24.79 35.90
N LYS A 118 -26.85 -25.79 35.90
CA LYS A 118 -28.30 -25.60 35.97
C LYS A 118 -28.76 -25.04 37.30
N ALA A 119 -29.77 -24.20 37.30
CA ALA A 119 -30.35 -23.60 38.51
C ALA A 119 -30.87 -24.65 39.50
N GLY A 120 -31.37 -25.80 39.01
CA GLY A 120 -31.85 -26.93 39.81
C GLY A 120 -30.78 -27.91 40.28
N GLN A 121 -29.48 -27.61 40.08
CA GLN A 121 -28.35 -28.49 40.41
C GLN A 121 -28.42 -29.90 39.79
N THR A 122 -29.14 -30.07 38.71
CA THR A 122 -29.21 -31.32 37.94
C THR A 122 -28.07 -31.40 36.94
N ALA A 123 -27.54 -32.60 36.73
CA ALA A 123 -26.51 -32.81 35.71
C ALA A 123 -27.08 -32.62 34.27
N PHE A 124 -26.20 -32.30 33.33
CA PHE A 124 -26.56 -32.27 31.90
C PHE A 124 -26.82 -33.68 31.37
N GLU A 125 -27.94 -33.89 30.71
CA GLU A 125 -28.30 -35.16 30.06
C GLU A 125 -27.58 -35.30 28.71
N LYS A 126 -27.48 -36.54 28.19
CA LYS A 126 -26.80 -36.81 26.94
C LYS A 126 -27.46 -36.10 25.75
N GLU A 127 -28.77 -36.06 25.75
CA GLU A 127 -29.60 -35.39 24.73
C GLU A 127 -29.35 -33.88 24.70
N GLU A 128 -29.23 -33.27 25.88
CA GLU A 128 -28.92 -31.85 26.01
C GLU A 128 -27.52 -31.52 25.52
N LEU A 129 -26.54 -32.34 25.84
CA LEU A 129 -25.17 -32.15 25.34
C LEU A 129 -25.08 -32.35 23.82
N GLN A 130 -25.89 -33.21 23.23
CA GLN A 130 -25.98 -33.41 21.78
C GLN A 130 -26.65 -32.19 21.11
N LEU A 131 -27.73 -31.69 21.71
CA LEU A 131 -28.38 -30.45 21.23
C LEU A 131 -27.41 -29.25 21.31
N LEU A 132 -26.68 -29.09 22.42
CA LEU A 132 -25.68 -28.04 22.57
C LEU A 132 -24.61 -28.12 21.49
N ARG A 133 -24.07 -29.28 21.19
CA ARG A 133 -23.08 -29.47 20.11
C ARG A 133 -23.65 -29.01 18.76
N GLY A 134 -24.89 -29.34 18.44
CA GLY A 134 -25.59 -28.93 17.23
C GLY A 134 -25.72 -27.39 17.15
N LEU A 135 -26.16 -26.77 18.24
CA LEU A 135 -26.30 -25.33 18.34
C LEU A 135 -24.93 -24.61 18.25
N LEU A 136 -23.89 -25.13 18.89
CA LEU A 136 -22.54 -24.55 18.82
C LEU A 136 -21.96 -24.63 17.41
N ASN A 137 -22.21 -25.73 16.67
CA ASN A 137 -21.80 -25.84 15.28
C ASN A 137 -22.51 -24.82 14.38
N GLN A 138 -23.82 -24.66 14.55
CA GLN A 138 -24.57 -23.63 13.80
C GLN A 138 -24.11 -22.21 14.14
N ALA A 139 -23.92 -21.92 15.42
CA ALA A 139 -23.42 -20.64 15.90
C ALA A 139 -21.99 -20.35 15.38
N SER A 140 -21.13 -21.37 15.32
CA SER A 140 -19.78 -21.25 14.76
C SER A 140 -19.78 -20.81 13.30
N ILE A 141 -20.65 -21.42 12.49
CA ILE A 141 -20.80 -21.08 11.07
C ILE A 141 -21.37 -19.66 10.92
N ALA A 142 -22.38 -19.32 11.71
CA ALA A 142 -23.00 -18.00 11.66
C ALA A 142 -22.00 -16.89 12.05
N LEU A 143 -21.25 -17.08 13.14
CA LEU A 143 -20.22 -16.15 13.60
C LEU A 143 -19.10 -15.99 12.57
N GLU A 144 -18.57 -17.10 12.05
CA GLU A 144 -17.52 -17.05 11.03
C GLU A 144 -18.01 -16.28 9.79
N THR A 145 -19.21 -16.57 9.33
CA THR A 145 -19.81 -15.89 8.17
C THR A 145 -19.95 -14.40 8.41
N SER A 146 -20.47 -14.00 9.58
CA SER A 146 -20.63 -12.59 9.95
C SER A 146 -19.29 -11.86 10.03
N ILE A 147 -18.27 -12.44 10.64
CA ILE A 147 -16.92 -11.89 10.72
C ILE A 147 -16.30 -11.73 9.31
N LEU A 148 -16.43 -12.76 8.45
CA LEU A 148 -15.91 -12.70 7.08
C LEU A 148 -16.61 -11.66 6.21
N LEU A 149 -17.90 -11.46 6.40
CA LEU A 149 -18.67 -10.42 5.70
C LEU A 149 -18.20 -9.03 6.12
N ASP A 150 -17.98 -8.81 7.42
CA ASP A 150 -17.48 -7.53 7.93
C ASP A 150 -16.03 -7.25 7.45
N GLU A 151 -15.15 -8.24 7.51
CA GLU A 151 -13.79 -8.13 6.98
C GLU A 151 -13.80 -7.74 5.48
N ARG A 152 -14.67 -8.37 4.69
CA ARG A 152 -14.84 -8.04 3.27
C ARG A 152 -15.42 -6.65 3.04
N ALA A 153 -16.38 -6.24 3.85
CA ALA A 153 -16.98 -4.90 3.76
C ALA A 153 -15.93 -3.82 4.05
N ARG A 154 -15.13 -3.99 5.11
CA ARG A 154 -14.02 -3.09 5.46
C ARG A 154 -12.95 -3.03 4.37
N GLN A 155 -12.57 -4.18 3.81
CA GLN A 155 -11.63 -4.24 2.70
C GLN A 155 -12.17 -3.53 1.45
N ALA A 156 -13.45 -3.69 1.14
CA ALA A 156 -14.09 -3.04 0.00
C ALA A 156 -14.16 -1.51 0.20
N GLU A 157 -14.45 -1.04 1.41
CA GLU A 157 -14.48 0.38 1.77
C GLU A 157 -13.08 1.00 1.65
N LEU A 158 -12.06 0.38 2.26
CA LEU A 158 -10.67 0.83 2.14
C LEU A 158 -10.23 0.89 0.67
N LYS A 159 -10.55 -0.14 -0.11
CA LYS A 159 -10.22 -0.17 -1.55
C LYS A 159 -10.91 0.97 -2.31
N ARG A 160 -12.13 1.34 -1.92
CA ARG A 160 -12.85 2.48 -2.52
C ARG A 160 -12.16 3.81 -2.16
N GLU A 161 -11.76 4.01 -0.91
CA GLU A 161 -11.02 5.19 -0.48
C GLU A 161 -9.68 5.33 -1.22
N LEU A 162 -8.94 4.23 -1.36
CA LEU A 162 -7.69 4.21 -2.11
C LEU A 162 -7.89 4.55 -3.59
N LYS A 163 -8.99 4.11 -4.22
CA LYS A 163 -9.31 4.52 -5.60
C LYS A 163 -9.58 6.01 -5.73
N ILE A 164 -10.22 6.62 -4.74
CA ILE A 164 -10.43 8.08 -4.72
C ILE A 164 -9.08 8.79 -4.59
N ALA A 165 -8.22 8.34 -3.68
CA ALA A 165 -6.87 8.88 -3.53
C ALA A 165 -6.04 8.75 -4.83
N ALA A 166 -6.12 7.60 -5.51
CA ALA A 166 -5.49 7.38 -6.80
C ALA A 166 -5.97 8.36 -7.89
N ALA A 167 -7.28 8.63 -7.93
CA ALA A 167 -7.83 9.59 -8.89
C ALA A 167 -7.36 11.03 -8.61
N ILE A 168 -7.24 11.41 -7.33
CA ILE A 168 -6.68 12.72 -6.93
C ILE A 168 -5.20 12.78 -7.34
N GLN A 169 -4.42 11.75 -7.05
CA GLN A 169 -3.01 11.66 -7.39
C GLN A 169 -2.79 11.75 -8.91
N ALA A 170 -3.56 10.98 -9.69
CA ALA A 170 -3.50 10.99 -11.14
C ALA A 170 -3.83 12.39 -11.73
N SER A 171 -4.70 13.17 -11.06
CA SER A 171 -5.04 14.53 -11.52
C SER A 171 -3.89 15.54 -11.35
N LEU A 172 -2.85 15.21 -10.58
CA LEU A 172 -1.65 16.05 -10.43
C LEU A 172 -0.65 15.80 -11.57
N LEU A 173 -0.71 14.63 -12.20
CA LEU A 173 0.16 14.29 -13.30
C LEU A 173 -0.39 14.89 -14.60
N PRO A 174 0.46 15.42 -15.49
CA PRO A 174 0.00 15.92 -16.79
C PRO A 174 -0.44 14.74 -17.68
N ASP A 175 -1.56 14.88 -18.36
CA ASP A 175 -2.06 13.89 -19.35
C ASP A 175 -1.10 13.69 -20.52
N SER A 176 -0.34 14.73 -20.86
CA SER A 176 0.70 14.73 -21.90
C SER A 176 1.68 15.85 -21.63
N LEU A 177 2.94 15.61 -21.94
CA LEU A 177 3.98 16.63 -21.85
C LEU A 177 3.85 17.62 -23.02
N ARG A 178 4.04 18.91 -22.73
CA ARG A 178 4.16 19.92 -23.77
C ARG A 178 5.49 19.75 -24.50
N ALA A 179 5.50 19.93 -25.78
CA ALA A 179 6.72 19.92 -26.58
C ALA A 179 7.36 21.32 -26.58
N ALA A 180 8.67 21.39 -26.36
CA ALA A 180 9.46 22.56 -26.73
C ALA A 180 9.69 22.58 -28.26
N ASP A 181 10.05 23.74 -28.80
CA ASP A 181 10.28 23.84 -30.23
C ASP A 181 11.42 22.90 -30.68
N GLY A 182 11.15 22.02 -31.63
CA GLY A 182 12.06 20.97 -32.06
C GLY A 182 12.05 19.70 -31.23
N TRP A 183 11.44 19.69 -30.02
CA TRP A 183 11.38 18.53 -29.13
C TRP A 183 10.04 17.83 -29.20
N ARG A 184 10.09 16.50 -29.12
CA ARG A 184 8.94 15.63 -28.83
C ARG A 184 9.21 14.88 -27.54
N LEU A 185 8.21 14.82 -26.67
CA LEU A 185 8.31 14.20 -25.36
C LEU A 185 7.12 13.26 -25.12
N ALA A 186 7.39 12.19 -24.43
CA ALA A 186 6.37 11.28 -23.92
C ALA A 186 6.78 10.80 -22.54
N ALA A 187 5.81 10.67 -21.64
CA ALA A 187 6.04 10.09 -20.33
C ALA A 187 4.88 9.19 -19.92
N VAL A 188 5.17 8.25 -19.06
CA VAL A 188 4.18 7.41 -18.41
C VAL A 188 4.63 7.12 -16.98
N CYS A 189 3.68 7.13 -16.06
CA CYS A 189 3.86 6.65 -14.69
C CYS A 189 2.79 5.61 -14.43
N ARG A 190 3.19 4.41 -14.02
CA ARG A 190 2.30 3.29 -13.69
C ARG A 190 2.55 2.85 -12.26
N PRO A 191 1.63 3.12 -11.34
CA PRO A 191 1.79 2.68 -9.96
C PRO A 191 1.68 1.15 -9.85
N ALA A 192 2.48 0.56 -8.96
CA ALA A 192 2.45 -0.86 -8.64
C ALA A 192 1.21 -1.24 -7.82
N GLN A 193 0.68 -0.31 -7.03
CA GLN A 193 -0.52 -0.46 -6.21
C GLN A 193 -1.60 0.52 -6.65
N GLU A 194 -2.65 0.69 -5.84
CA GLU A 194 -3.71 1.66 -6.09
C GLU A 194 -3.18 3.11 -6.13
N VAL A 195 -2.18 3.43 -5.30
CA VAL A 195 -1.46 4.71 -5.25
C VAL A 195 0.04 4.47 -5.27
N GLY A 196 0.83 5.39 -5.82
CA GLY A 196 2.27 5.27 -6.01
C GLY A 196 3.09 6.40 -5.39
N GLY A 197 4.41 6.18 -5.29
CA GLY A 197 5.41 7.19 -4.94
C GLY A 197 5.95 7.94 -6.16
N ASP A 198 5.88 7.32 -7.33
CA ASP A 198 6.38 7.88 -8.59
C ASP A 198 5.52 9.02 -9.11
N PHE A 199 6.16 9.96 -9.77
CA PHE A 199 5.50 11.05 -10.48
C PHE A 199 6.39 11.65 -11.58
N PHE A 200 5.77 12.39 -12.49
CA PHE A 200 6.46 13.34 -13.36
C PHE A 200 5.62 14.61 -13.46
N THR A 201 6.27 15.73 -13.69
CA THR A 201 5.59 17.01 -13.88
C THR A 201 6.42 17.98 -14.70
N GLU A 202 5.74 18.95 -15.30
CA GLU A 202 6.37 20.08 -15.98
C GLU A 202 6.59 21.22 -15.00
N LEU A 203 7.77 21.81 -15.02
CA LEU A 203 8.09 23.00 -14.23
C LEU A 203 8.34 24.22 -15.12
N PRO A 204 8.16 25.45 -14.62
CA PRO A 204 8.60 26.64 -15.32
C PRO A 204 10.11 26.59 -15.58
N GLY A 205 10.52 26.84 -16.82
CA GLY A 205 11.92 27.03 -17.18
C GLY A 205 12.42 28.44 -16.83
N ARG A 206 13.73 28.67 -17.00
CA ARG A 206 14.38 29.98 -16.79
C ARG A 206 13.85 31.08 -17.69
N ASN A 207 13.34 30.71 -18.86
CA ASN A 207 12.74 31.58 -19.83
C ASN A 207 11.76 30.79 -20.73
N ASP A 208 11.04 31.48 -21.61
CA ASP A 208 10.06 30.86 -22.53
C ASP A 208 10.67 29.86 -23.51
N GLY A 209 12.00 29.86 -23.68
CA GLY A 209 12.73 28.93 -24.53
C GLY A 209 13.22 27.67 -23.84
N GLU A 210 12.93 27.47 -22.58
CA GLU A 210 13.30 26.27 -21.83
C GLU A 210 12.07 25.52 -21.33
N HIS A 211 11.97 24.23 -21.66
CA HIS A 211 10.93 23.35 -21.18
C HIS A 211 11.51 22.36 -20.17
N VAL A 212 11.00 22.39 -18.96
CA VAL A 212 11.53 21.58 -17.85
C VAL A 212 10.55 20.45 -17.51
N VAL A 213 11.06 19.23 -17.46
CA VAL A 213 10.35 18.06 -16.95
C VAL A 213 11.16 17.45 -15.81
N VAL A 214 10.50 17.16 -14.72
CA VAL A 214 11.07 16.39 -13.62
C VAL A 214 10.29 15.09 -13.46
N TYR A 215 11.00 14.04 -13.10
CA TYR A 215 10.40 12.77 -12.68
C TYR A 215 11.00 12.37 -11.33
N GLY A 216 10.20 11.76 -10.50
CA GLY A 216 10.63 11.43 -9.13
C GLY A 216 10.01 10.15 -8.63
N ASP A 217 10.75 9.52 -7.71
CA ASP A 217 10.29 8.41 -6.89
C ASP A 217 10.47 8.76 -5.42
N VAL A 218 9.45 8.53 -4.65
CA VAL A 218 9.44 8.80 -3.21
C VAL A 218 9.67 7.50 -2.44
N SER A 219 10.72 7.49 -1.63
CA SER A 219 10.97 6.36 -0.73
C SER A 219 9.78 6.09 0.21
N GLY A 220 9.25 4.88 0.14
CA GLY A 220 8.12 4.42 0.95
C GLY A 220 6.95 3.97 0.09
N LYS A 221 6.49 2.76 0.37
CA LYS A 221 5.39 2.13 -0.38
C LYS A 221 4.04 2.48 0.23
N SER A 222 2.98 2.43 -0.58
CA SER A 222 1.61 2.61 -0.13
C SER A 222 1.21 4.09 0.11
N ILE A 223 0.26 4.32 1.01
CA ILE A 223 -0.35 5.65 1.28
C ILE A 223 0.69 6.70 1.72
N SER A 224 1.70 6.30 2.50
CA SER A 224 2.73 7.25 2.97
C SER A 224 3.59 7.77 1.83
N GLY A 225 3.97 6.93 0.87
CA GLY A 225 4.67 7.33 -0.36
C GLY A 225 3.83 8.29 -1.19
N ALA A 226 2.56 7.95 -1.42
CA ALA A 226 1.63 8.79 -2.18
C ALA A 226 1.44 10.19 -1.58
N LEU A 227 1.28 10.30 -0.25
CA LEU A 227 1.16 11.59 0.43
C LEU A 227 2.45 12.42 0.34
N MET A 228 3.60 11.76 0.44
CA MET A 228 4.89 12.45 0.30
C MET A 228 5.14 12.87 -1.16
N MET A 229 4.70 12.07 -2.13
CA MET A 229 4.73 12.44 -3.54
C MET A 229 3.95 13.74 -3.79
N MET A 230 2.72 13.84 -3.27
CA MET A 230 1.91 15.06 -3.39
C MET A 230 2.62 16.27 -2.76
N ALA A 231 3.24 16.09 -1.59
CA ALA A 231 4.01 17.15 -0.93
C ALA A 231 5.25 17.53 -1.75
N ALA A 232 5.97 16.56 -2.32
CA ALA A 232 7.13 16.81 -3.16
C ALA A 232 6.75 17.54 -4.45
N HIS A 233 5.68 17.11 -5.12
CA HIS A 233 5.12 17.74 -6.29
C HIS A 233 4.79 19.23 -6.02
N GLU A 234 4.08 19.53 -4.92
CA GLU A 234 3.74 20.90 -4.55
C GLU A 234 4.98 21.74 -4.20
N VAL A 235 5.93 21.17 -3.44
CA VAL A 235 7.19 21.85 -3.12
C VAL A 235 7.96 22.21 -4.39
N LEU A 236 8.09 21.30 -5.34
CA LEU A 236 8.80 21.53 -6.60
C LEU A 236 8.11 22.63 -7.42
N ASN A 237 6.80 22.55 -7.58
CA ASN A 237 6.03 23.56 -8.34
C ASN A 237 6.10 24.94 -7.67
N SER A 238 5.89 25.03 -6.37
CA SER A 238 5.92 26.31 -5.66
C SER A 238 7.30 26.97 -5.66
N VAL A 239 8.37 26.17 -5.57
CA VAL A 239 9.74 26.69 -5.64
C VAL A 239 10.10 27.11 -7.05
N ALA A 240 9.73 26.33 -8.07
CA ALA A 240 10.03 26.61 -9.48
C ALA A 240 9.38 27.91 -9.96
N LEU A 241 8.16 28.22 -9.52
CA LEU A 241 7.48 29.48 -9.83
C LEU A 241 8.25 30.72 -9.33
N ALA A 242 8.95 30.63 -8.23
CA ALA A 242 9.70 31.74 -7.64
C ALA A 242 11.20 31.71 -8.06
N HIS A 243 11.73 30.55 -8.34
CA HIS A 243 13.14 30.30 -8.60
C HIS A 243 13.32 29.22 -9.66
N PRO A 244 13.20 29.58 -10.95
CA PRO A 244 13.31 28.63 -12.05
C PRO A 244 14.75 28.16 -12.35
N GLU A 245 15.78 28.78 -11.73
CA GLU A 245 17.18 28.37 -11.91
C GLU A 245 17.39 26.99 -11.25
N PRO A 246 17.85 25.95 -12.00
CA PRO A 246 17.85 24.57 -11.55
C PRO A 246 18.56 24.32 -10.22
N GLU A 247 19.78 24.86 -10.07
CA GLU A 247 20.57 24.64 -8.84
C GLU A 247 19.89 25.27 -7.61
N LYS A 248 19.29 26.44 -7.78
CA LYS A 248 18.56 27.13 -6.72
C LYS A 248 17.25 26.44 -6.39
N LEU A 249 16.51 26.01 -7.43
CA LEU A 249 15.30 25.24 -7.32
C LEU A 249 15.53 23.98 -6.49
N LEU A 250 16.49 23.14 -6.92
CA LEU A 250 16.79 21.87 -6.27
C LEU A 250 17.30 22.06 -4.84
N ARG A 251 18.14 23.06 -4.59
CA ARG A 251 18.60 23.38 -3.25
C ARG A 251 17.46 23.78 -2.32
N LEU A 252 16.57 24.69 -2.74
CA LEU A 252 15.43 25.13 -1.94
C LEU A 252 14.39 24.02 -1.76
N ALA A 253 14.14 23.22 -2.79
CA ALA A 253 13.27 22.03 -2.68
C ALA A 253 13.85 21.03 -1.68
N ASN A 254 15.15 20.75 -1.73
CA ASN A 254 15.84 19.88 -0.80
C ASN A 254 15.69 20.39 0.65
N GLU A 255 15.92 21.68 0.90
CA GLU A 255 15.77 22.29 2.23
C GLU A 255 14.35 22.14 2.79
N ARG A 256 13.32 22.38 1.95
CA ARG A 256 11.90 22.24 2.33
C ARG A 256 11.53 20.79 2.60
N LEU A 257 11.92 19.85 1.73
CA LEU A 257 11.65 18.43 1.91
C LEU A 257 12.36 17.88 3.15
N TYR A 258 13.61 18.30 3.40
CA TYR A 258 14.33 17.93 4.61
C TYR A 258 13.63 18.45 5.87
N ALA A 259 13.11 19.69 5.86
CA ALA A 259 12.37 20.27 6.98
C ALA A 259 11.07 19.51 7.29
N LEU A 260 10.37 18.97 6.28
CA LEU A 260 9.18 18.16 6.48
C LEU A 260 9.46 16.87 7.28
N ARG A 261 10.69 16.32 7.23
CA ARG A 261 11.11 15.16 8.04
C ARG A 261 11.22 15.51 9.54
N GLY A 262 11.70 16.73 9.87
CA GLY A 262 12.00 17.14 11.25
C GLY A 262 10.78 17.49 12.10
N THR A 263 9.62 17.77 11.52
CA THR A 263 8.38 18.12 12.22
C THR A 263 7.61 16.93 12.78
N ARG A 264 7.90 15.71 12.36
CA ARG A 264 7.29 14.49 12.90
C ARG A 264 8.11 14.00 14.10
N LYS A 265 7.57 14.15 15.31
CA LYS A 265 8.05 13.43 16.51
C LYS A 265 8.19 11.95 16.13
N ARG A 266 9.32 11.34 16.53
CA ARG A 266 9.68 9.91 16.37
C ARG A 266 8.56 8.94 16.76
N THR A 267 7.51 8.85 16.00
CA THR A 267 6.49 7.81 16.12
C THR A 267 6.66 6.87 14.91
N GLU A 268 7.28 5.73 15.16
CA GLU A 268 7.22 4.42 14.47
C GLU A 268 7.42 4.31 12.95
N ILE A 269 7.57 5.37 12.17
CA ILE A 269 8.04 5.29 10.80
C ILE A 269 9.56 5.46 10.81
N GLN A 270 10.26 4.37 11.06
CA GLN A 270 11.71 4.26 10.92
C GLN A 270 12.07 4.40 9.44
N GLY A 271 12.66 5.52 9.07
CA GLY A 271 13.11 5.83 7.72
C GLY A 271 12.50 7.16 7.27
N GLY A 272 13.28 8.25 7.35
CA GLY A 272 12.82 9.52 6.82
C GLY A 272 12.62 9.41 5.31
N SER A 273 11.42 9.76 4.81
CA SER A 273 11.14 9.78 3.38
C SER A 273 12.06 10.75 2.65
N PHE A 274 12.58 10.36 1.51
CA PHE A 274 13.38 11.15 0.58
C PHE A 274 12.81 11.00 -0.82
N VAL A 275 13.21 11.86 -1.74
CA VAL A 275 12.70 11.88 -3.11
C VAL A 275 13.89 11.70 -4.05
N ALA A 276 13.95 10.57 -4.72
CA ALA A 276 14.82 10.41 -5.88
C ALA A 276 14.24 11.23 -7.03
N LEU A 277 15.01 12.15 -7.61
CA LEU A 277 14.53 13.08 -8.64
C LEU A 277 15.49 13.13 -9.82
N GLY A 278 14.94 13.07 -11.04
CA GLY A 278 15.60 13.44 -12.26
C GLY A 278 15.03 14.77 -12.79
N TYR A 279 15.92 15.69 -13.16
CA TYR A 279 15.57 16.96 -13.78
C TYR A 279 16.09 16.97 -15.23
N LEU A 280 15.24 17.34 -16.17
CA LEU A 280 15.55 17.48 -17.59
C LEU A 280 15.04 18.83 -18.09
N GLY A 281 15.94 19.68 -18.56
CA GLY A 281 15.63 21.01 -19.11
C GLY A 281 15.95 21.08 -20.61
N PHE A 282 14.96 21.11 -21.48
CA PHE A 282 15.05 21.08 -22.92
C PHE A 282 15.08 22.51 -23.51
N ARG A 283 16.09 22.85 -24.29
CA ARG A 283 16.20 24.18 -24.96
C ARG A 283 15.44 24.18 -26.28
N ALA A 284 14.51 25.11 -26.43
CA ALA A 284 13.75 25.27 -27.66
C ALA A 284 14.65 25.63 -28.84
N GLY A 285 14.46 24.97 -29.98
CA GLY A 285 15.23 25.19 -31.19
C GLY A 285 16.67 24.68 -31.20
N GLU A 286 17.11 24.10 -30.07
CA GLU A 286 18.45 23.53 -29.93
C GLU A 286 18.33 22.05 -29.58
N GLY A 287 19.24 21.18 -30.08
CA GLY A 287 19.32 19.78 -29.71
C GLY A 287 19.99 19.56 -28.35
N VAL A 288 19.99 20.54 -27.45
CA VAL A 288 20.68 20.51 -26.16
C VAL A 288 19.68 20.44 -25.05
N PHE A 289 19.91 19.55 -24.11
CA PHE A 289 19.18 19.52 -22.81
C PHE A 289 20.15 19.50 -21.66
N SER A 290 19.75 20.13 -20.56
CA SER A 290 20.45 20.09 -19.30
C SER A 290 19.79 19.04 -18.39
N TYR A 291 20.59 18.33 -17.58
CA TYR A 291 20.06 17.34 -16.65
C TYR A 291 20.81 17.30 -15.33
N THR A 292 20.15 16.82 -14.30
CA THR A 292 20.79 16.37 -13.05
C THR A 292 19.98 15.26 -12.40
N LEU A 293 20.66 14.44 -11.60
CA LEU A 293 20.10 13.28 -10.95
C LEU A 293 20.30 13.37 -9.45
N ALA A 294 19.24 13.31 -8.71
CA ALA A 294 19.22 13.27 -7.25
C ALA A 294 18.70 11.89 -6.78
N GLY A 295 19.48 10.82 -7.01
CA GLY A 295 19.11 9.47 -6.64
C GLY A 295 18.47 8.62 -7.75
N GLN A 296 18.13 9.19 -8.89
CA GLN A 296 17.60 8.45 -10.04
C GLN A 296 18.72 7.77 -10.85
N PRO A 297 18.41 6.65 -11.55
CA PRO A 297 19.34 6.02 -12.50
C PRO A 297 19.74 6.96 -13.64
N PRO A 298 20.92 6.75 -14.27
CA PRO A 298 21.34 7.55 -15.40
C PRO A 298 20.45 7.29 -16.61
N PRO A 299 19.99 8.36 -17.31
CA PRO A 299 19.27 8.22 -18.58
C PRO A 299 20.13 7.54 -19.63
N MET A 300 19.50 6.82 -20.55
CA MET A 300 20.14 6.21 -21.72
C MET A 300 19.81 6.99 -22.98
N VAL A 301 20.79 7.18 -23.82
CA VAL A 301 20.61 7.78 -25.17
C VAL A 301 20.88 6.70 -26.21
N ARG A 302 19.87 6.47 -27.06
CA ARG A 302 20.09 5.73 -28.29
C ARG A 302 20.46 6.72 -29.38
N ARG A 303 21.68 6.63 -29.88
CA ARG A 303 22.15 7.42 -31.00
C ARG A 303 21.51 6.96 -32.31
N GLN A 304 21.47 7.81 -33.32
CA GLN A 304 20.97 7.46 -34.66
C GLN A 304 21.71 6.23 -35.25
N SER A 305 22.97 6.02 -34.89
CA SER A 305 23.77 4.85 -35.26
C SER A 305 23.23 3.51 -34.66
N GLY A 306 22.34 3.58 -33.66
CA GLY A 306 21.88 2.43 -32.87
C GLY A 306 22.71 2.17 -31.63
N GLU A 307 23.80 2.92 -31.40
CA GLU A 307 24.60 2.82 -30.18
C GLU A 307 23.82 3.32 -28.97
N ILE A 308 23.93 2.60 -27.84
CA ILE A 308 23.35 2.98 -26.56
C ILE A 308 24.43 3.58 -25.68
N GLU A 309 24.22 4.81 -25.26
CA GLU A 309 25.08 5.54 -24.34
C GLU A 309 24.35 5.80 -23.03
N CYS A 310 24.94 5.40 -21.89
CA CYS A 310 24.48 5.83 -20.58
C CYS A 310 25.08 7.19 -20.27
N LEU A 311 24.24 8.15 -19.88
CA LEU A 311 24.71 9.48 -19.53
C LEU A 311 25.55 9.46 -18.25
N GLU A 312 26.50 10.39 -18.19
CA GLU A 312 27.34 10.55 -17.00
C GLU A 312 26.52 10.91 -15.77
N MET A 313 26.95 10.43 -14.60
CA MET A 313 26.32 10.74 -13.34
C MET A 313 26.96 11.94 -12.68
N PRO A 314 26.18 12.92 -12.17
CA PRO A 314 26.69 14.02 -11.38
C PRO A 314 27.42 13.51 -10.12
N ASN A 315 28.47 14.22 -9.66
CA ASN A 315 29.20 13.86 -8.45
C ASN A 315 28.34 13.86 -7.19
N HIS A 316 27.38 14.78 -7.08
CA HIS A 316 26.42 14.88 -5.99
C HIS A 316 25.04 14.43 -6.46
N ARG A 317 24.63 13.23 -6.04
CA ARG A 317 23.39 12.56 -6.48
C ARG A 317 22.51 12.07 -5.34
N LEU A 318 22.66 12.65 -4.15
CA LEU A 318 21.82 12.25 -3.03
C LEU A 318 20.36 12.66 -3.29
N PRO A 319 19.39 11.78 -2.98
CA PRO A 319 17.96 12.13 -3.08
C PRO A 319 17.62 13.39 -2.30
N LEU A 320 16.64 14.14 -2.79
CA LEU A 320 16.15 15.33 -2.10
C LEU A 320 15.54 14.97 -0.75
N GLY A 321 15.82 15.80 0.25
CA GLY A 321 15.38 15.57 1.63
C GLY A 321 16.18 14.51 2.37
N ALA A 322 17.13 13.80 1.76
CA ALA A 322 17.98 12.83 2.44
C ALA A 322 18.94 13.51 3.41
N MET A 323 19.55 14.61 3.01
CA MET A 323 20.46 15.42 3.83
C MET A 323 20.08 16.90 3.75
N ARG A 324 20.46 17.66 4.79
CA ARG A 324 20.15 19.11 4.87
C ARG A 324 20.83 19.92 3.78
N VAL A 325 22.05 19.57 3.42
CA VAL A 325 22.85 20.25 2.40
C VAL A 325 22.93 19.36 1.19
N GLY A 326 22.46 19.85 0.06
CA GLY A 326 22.58 19.24 -1.27
C GLY A 326 23.23 20.22 -2.23
N GLY A 327 24.12 19.74 -3.09
CA GLY A 327 24.70 20.50 -4.21
C GLY A 327 24.51 19.66 -5.47
N HIS A 328 23.44 19.90 -6.21
CA HIS A 328 23.14 19.17 -7.44
C HIS A 328 23.79 19.92 -8.61
N GLN A 329 24.74 19.28 -9.28
CA GLN A 329 25.46 19.84 -10.43
C GLN A 329 24.65 19.56 -11.69
N MET A 330 24.46 20.60 -12.53
CA MET A 330 23.87 20.44 -13.84
C MET A 330 24.90 19.90 -14.83
N MET A 331 24.43 18.97 -15.64
CA MET A 331 25.15 18.41 -16.80
C MET A 331 24.41 18.80 -18.07
N GLU A 332 25.09 18.80 -19.21
CA GLU A 332 24.46 19.04 -20.52
C GLU A 332 24.75 17.87 -21.46
N CYS A 333 23.80 17.59 -22.32
CA CYS A 333 23.92 16.59 -23.37
C CYS A 333 23.32 17.15 -24.67
N GLU A 334 24.00 16.87 -25.79
CA GLU A 334 23.55 17.24 -27.14
C GLU A 334 22.98 15.99 -27.83
N LEU A 335 21.78 16.14 -28.41
CA LEU A 335 21.15 15.15 -29.27
C LEU A 335 21.17 15.59 -30.71
N GLU A 336 21.49 14.67 -31.61
CA GLU A 336 21.32 14.82 -33.04
C GLU A 336 19.91 14.37 -33.48
N ALA A 337 19.54 14.75 -34.71
CA ALA A 337 18.28 14.30 -35.27
C ALA A 337 18.27 12.77 -35.44
N GLY A 338 17.30 12.11 -34.84
CA GLY A 338 17.20 10.65 -34.83
C GLY A 338 17.66 10.00 -33.52
N ASP A 339 18.34 10.74 -32.66
CA ASP A 339 18.64 10.30 -31.30
C ASP A 339 17.37 10.23 -30.41
N LEU A 340 17.39 9.35 -29.46
CA LEU A 340 16.30 9.16 -28.48
C LEU A 340 16.87 9.03 -27.08
N ILE A 341 16.49 9.90 -26.17
CA ILE A 341 16.81 9.75 -24.75
C ILE A 341 15.65 9.05 -24.04
N VAL A 342 16.00 8.17 -23.07
CA VAL A 342 15.06 7.55 -22.13
C VAL A 342 15.57 7.75 -20.71
N ALA A 343 14.75 8.38 -19.88
CA ALA A 343 14.91 8.49 -18.44
C ALA A 343 13.87 7.60 -17.76
N TYR A 344 14.22 7.02 -16.61
CA TYR A 344 13.41 6.00 -15.97
C TYR A 344 13.62 5.97 -14.45
N SER A 345 12.61 5.47 -13.70
CA SER A 345 12.74 5.14 -12.28
C SER A 345 13.33 3.74 -12.11
N ASP A 346 13.81 3.43 -10.92
CA ASP A 346 14.41 2.13 -10.59
C ASP A 346 13.42 0.97 -10.79
N GLY A 347 12.10 1.19 -10.59
CA GLY A 347 11.07 0.19 -10.85
C GLY A 347 11.07 -0.40 -12.27
N VAL A 348 11.70 0.29 -13.25
CA VAL A 348 11.89 -0.24 -14.60
C VAL A 348 12.92 -1.37 -14.60
N VAL A 349 14.10 -1.13 -14.02
CA VAL A 349 15.20 -2.10 -14.00
C VAL A 349 15.04 -3.15 -12.91
N GLU A 350 14.28 -2.84 -11.85
CA GLU A 350 13.93 -3.75 -10.77
C GLU A 350 12.66 -4.58 -11.04
N ALA A 351 12.03 -4.42 -12.21
CA ALA A 351 10.91 -5.26 -12.62
C ALA A 351 11.32 -6.74 -12.61
N GLN A 352 10.51 -7.60 -11.96
CA GLN A 352 10.87 -9.00 -11.70
C GLN A 352 10.13 -9.97 -12.61
N SER A 353 10.87 -10.97 -13.11
CA SER A 353 10.31 -12.14 -13.76
C SER A 353 9.61 -13.07 -12.75
N PRO A 354 8.82 -14.05 -13.19
CA PRO A 354 8.26 -15.09 -12.32
C PRO A 354 9.31 -15.90 -11.55
N THR A 355 10.56 -15.93 -12.02
CA THR A 355 11.69 -16.59 -11.36
C THR A 355 12.44 -15.70 -10.38
N GLY A 356 12.08 -14.41 -10.29
CA GLY A 356 12.68 -13.43 -9.40
C GLY A 356 13.90 -12.70 -9.99
N ASP A 357 14.20 -12.90 -11.28
CA ASP A 357 15.27 -12.17 -11.94
C ASP A 357 14.84 -10.73 -12.22
N PHE A 358 15.75 -9.77 -12.09
CA PHE A 358 15.50 -8.38 -12.46
C PHE A 358 15.58 -8.16 -13.97
N PHE A 359 14.80 -7.20 -14.49
CA PHE A 359 14.89 -6.77 -15.88
C PHE A 359 16.29 -6.24 -16.20
N GLY A 360 16.79 -5.34 -15.38
CA GLY A 360 18.16 -4.84 -15.45
C GLY A 360 18.42 -3.86 -16.59
N GLU A 361 19.57 -3.16 -16.47
CA GLU A 361 19.99 -2.15 -17.45
C GLU A 361 20.34 -2.77 -18.82
N GLU A 362 20.88 -3.97 -18.85
CA GLU A 362 21.24 -4.64 -20.12
C GLU A 362 20.04 -4.94 -20.99
N ARG A 363 18.94 -5.43 -20.39
CA ARG A 363 17.70 -5.70 -21.15
C ARG A 363 17.03 -4.40 -21.55
N LEU A 364 17.07 -3.37 -20.68
CA LEU A 364 16.56 -2.05 -21.03
C LEU A 364 17.30 -1.46 -22.21
N ALA A 365 18.65 -1.53 -22.25
CA ALA A 365 19.47 -1.09 -23.37
C ALA A 365 19.15 -1.87 -24.65
N GLY A 366 18.99 -3.19 -24.57
CA GLY A 366 18.58 -4.04 -25.71
C GLY A 366 17.21 -3.68 -26.26
N ALA A 367 16.23 -3.44 -25.39
CA ALA A 367 14.90 -3.00 -25.76
C ALA A 367 14.92 -1.58 -26.37
N LEU A 368 15.72 -0.67 -25.82
CA LEU A 368 15.90 0.67 -26.36
C LEU A 368 16.54 0.67 -27.75
N ALA A 369 17.53 -0.20 -27.99
CA ALA A 369 18.20 -0.34 -29.29
C ALA A 369 17.20 -0.71 -30.41
N SER A 370 16.18 -1.51 -30.11
CA SER A 370 15.14 -1.95 -31.05
C SER A 370 13.89 -1.04 -31.08
N SER A 371 13.85 0.00 -30.22
CA SER A 371 12.67 0.84 -30.08
C SER A 371 12.48 1.80 -31.28
N PRO A 372 11.24 2.21 -31.61
CA PRO A 372 10.99 3.29 -32.55
C PRO A 372 11.61 4.62 -32.10
N SER A 373 11.90 5.53 -33.04
CA SER A 373 12.45 6.86 -32.73
C SER A 373 11.39 7.87 -32.24
N ASP A 374 10.11 7.57 -32.39
CA ASP A 374 9.04 8.38 -31.80
C ASP A 374 8.94 8.13 -30.30
N PRO A 375 9.02 9.15 -29.44
CA PRO A 375 9.04 8.98 -28.01
C PRO A 375 7.84 8.22 -27.46
N GLN A 376 6.62 8.46 -27.98
CA GLN A 376 5.43 7.77 -27.51
C GLN A 376 5.44 6.28 -27.87
N GLN A 377 5.89 5.97 -29.10
CA GLN A 377 6.02 4.59 -29.53
C GLN A 377 7.16 3.87 -28.79
N ALA A 378 8.25 4.56 -28.46
CA ALA A 378 9.35 4.02 -27.68
C ALA A 378 8.91 3.66 -26.26
N VAL A 379 8.20 4.58 -25.57
CA VAL A 379 7.63 4.30 -24.26
C VAL A 379 6.70 3.08 -24.30
N ASN A 380 5.83 2.99 -25.30
CA ASN A 380 4.92 1.84 -25.44
C ASN A 380 5.68 0.53 -25.72
N HIS A 381 6.74 0.57 -26.53
CA HIS A 381 7.59 -0.58 -26.81
C HIS A 381 8.29 -1.07 -25.55
N LEU A 382 8.95 -0.17 -24.80
CA LEU A 382 9.64 -0.50 -23.55
C LEU A 382 8.67 -1.09 -22.49
N LEU A 383 7.48 -0.51 -22.36
CA LEU A 383 6.45 -1.09 -21.49
C LEU A 383 6.00 -2.49 -21.94
N GLY A 384 5.96 -2.73 -23.25
CA GLY A 384 5.67 -4.04 -23.82
C GLY A 384 6.73 -5.08 -23.45
N GLU A 385 8.03 -4.72 -23.59
CA GLU A 385 9.15 -5.58 -23.21
C GLU A 385 9.18 -5.90 -21.70
N ILE A 386 8.95 -4.88 -20.85
CA ILE A 386 8.82 -5.10 -19.40
C ILE A 386 7.63 -6.02 -19.11
N GLY A 387 6.48 -5.80 -19.74
CA GLY A 387 5.29 -6.61 -19.56
C GLY A 387 5.48 -8.07 -20.02
N ALA A 388 6.20 -8.30 -21.11
CA ALA A 388 6.56 -9.64 -21.58
C ALA A 388 7.51 -10.35 -20.61
N PHE A 389 8.52 -9.63 -20.09
CA PHE A 389 9.48 -10.16 -19.12
C PHE A 389 8.82 -10.55 -17.80
N THR A 390 7.92 -9.70 -17.29
CA THR A 390 7.19 -9.97 -16.04
C THR A 390 6.05 -10.99 -16.22
N CYS A 391 5.78 -11.47 -17.44
CA CYS A 391 4.66 -12.36 -17.75
C CYS A 391 3.29 -11.83 -17.26
N GLY A 392 3.12 -10.51 -17.22
CA GLY A 392 1.91 -9.86 -16.74
C GLY A 392 1.71 -9.89 -15.22
N HIS A 393 2.72 -10.30 -14.45
CA HIS A 393 2.68 -10.13 -12.98
C HIS A 393 2.65 -8.66 -12.60
N LYS A 394 1.99 -8.37 -11.48
CA LYS A 394 1.97 -6.99 -10.95
C LYS A 394 3.39 -6.50 -10.71
N PRO A 395 3.72 -5.26 -11.11
CA PRO A 395 5.01 -4.66 -10.80
C PRO A 395 5.28 -4.67 -9.29
N TYR A 396 6.53 -4.89 -8.93
CA TYR A 396 6.97 -4.85 -7.53
C TYR A 396 7.10 -3.42 -7.03
N ASP A 397 7.45 -2.49 -7.94
CA ASP A 397 7.53 -1.05 -7.71
C ASP A 397 6.88 -0.25 -8.82
N ASP A 398 6.67 1.06 -8.58
CA ASP A 398 6.11 1.97 -9.55
C ASP A 398 7.06 2.07 -10.77
N VAL A 399 6.50 2.23 -11.96
CA VAL A 399 7.26 2.29 -13.21
C VAL A 399 7.04 3.64 -13.87
N THR A 400 8.09 4.45 -13.92
CA THR A 400 8.09 5.73 -14.65
C THR A 400 9.10 5.69 -15.78
N LEU A 401 8.63 6.02 -16.99
CA LEU A 401 9.41 6.15 -18.20
C LEU A 401 9.15 7.52 -18.82
N LEU A 402 10.22 8.18 -19.23
CA LEU A 402 10.18 9.42 -19.99
C LEU A 402 11.08 9.25 -21.21
N ALA A 403 10.57 9.57 -22.40
CA ALA A 403 11.35 9.58 -23.64
C ALA A 403 11.29 10.94 -24.29
N ALA A 404 12.41 11.38 -24.89
CA ALA A 404 12.47 12.61 -25.69
C ALA A 404 13.32 12.42 -26.94
N SER A 405 12.93 13.07 -28.01
CA SER A 405 13.71 13.17 -29.25
C SER A 405 13.69 14.59 -29.77
N TRP A 406 14.79 14.98 -30.40
CA TRP A 406 14.92 16.29 -31.04
C TRP A 406 14.96 16.16 -32.57
N SER A 407 14.37 17.16 -33.25
CA SER A 407 14.39 17.23 -34.70
C SER A 407 14.33 18.69 -35.13
N PRO A 408 15.30 19.22 -35.87
CA PRO A 408 15.29 20.59 -36.32
C PRO A 408 14.04 20.87 -37.19
N GLY A 409 13.31 21.93 -36.88
CA GLY A 409 12.17 22.39 -37.67
C GLY A 409 10.83 21.69 -37.41
N SER A 410 10.70 20.88 -36.40
CA SER A 410 9.40 20.37 -35.96
C SER A 410 8.69 21.42 -35.09
N PRO A 411 7.58 22.05 -35.56
CA PRO A 411 6.86 23.00 -34.72
C PRO A 411 6.26 22.30 -33.50
N GLY A 412 6.58 22.79 -32.33
CA GLY A 412 5.96 22.33 -31.09
C GLY A 412 4.43 22.36 -31.21
N ARG A 413 3.74 21.30 -30.84
CA ARG A 413 2.26 21.28 -30.75
C ARG A 413 1.84 22.36 -29.75
N ARG A 414 1.42 23.53 -30.27
CA ARG A 414 0.79 24.58 -29.47
C ARG A 414 -0.48 23.97 -28.86
N GLY A 415 -0.52 23.86 -27.54
CA GLY A 415 -1.70 23.39 -26.79
C GLY A 415 -2.91 24.23 -27.23
N HIS A 416 -4.01 23.55 -27.54
CA HIS A 416 -5.27 24.22 -27.90
C HIS A 416 -5.67 25.21 -26.80
N PRO A 417 -5.92 26.50 -27.11
CA PRO A 417 -6.45 27.44 -26.15
C PRO A 417 -7.82 26.95 -25.69
N ARG A 418 -8.00 26.73 -24.39
CA ARG A 418 -9.30 26.44 -23.78
C ARG A 418 -10.27 27.56 -24.20
N HIS A 419 -11.30 27.22 -24.95
CA HIS A 419 -12.42 28.10 -25.24
C HIS A 419 -13.05 28.59 -23.93
N ARG A 420 -12.76 29.83 -23.56
CA ARG A 420 -13.55 30.56 -22.57
C ARG A 420 -14.96 30.77 -23.17
N THR A 421 -15.90 29.93 -22.79
CA THR A 421 -17.32 30.25 -22.97
C THR A 421 -17.66 31.46 -22.11
N ARG A 422 -17.74 32.62 -22.72
CA ARG A 422 -18.44 33.79 -22.15
C ARG A 422 -19.90 33.40 -21.96
N ARG A 423 -20.31 33.23 -20.74
CA ARG A 423 -21.74 33.35 -20.37
C ARG A 423 -22.04 34.85 -20.30
N THR A 424 -22.79 35.35 -21.28
CA THR A 424 -23.53 36.60 -21.22
C THR A 424 -24.88 36.28 -20.56
N ARG A 425 -25.17 37.02 -19.49
CA ARG A 425 -26.44 37.29 -18.79
C ARG A 425 -27.24 36.11 -18.24
#